data_1d548ed348810a4e97e2bcc336a938f8
#
_entry.id   1d548ed348810a4e97e2bcc336a938f8
#
_cell.length_a   1.000
_cell.length_b   1.000
_cell.length_c   1.000
_cell.angle_alpha   90.00
_cell.angle_beta   90.00
_cell.angle_gamma   90.00
#
_symmetry.space_group_name_H-M   'P 1'
#
loop_
_entity.id
_entity.type
_entity.pdbx_description
1 polymer ?
#
loop_
_entity_poly.entity_id
_entity_poly.type
_entity_poly.pdbx_seq_one_letter_code
_entity_poly.pdbx_strand_id
1 'polypeptide(L)'
;MREYLKRSITKGLLGCAVVGFALPIVAEGQAAAPAVRIEIENLGTSTDFFLTPLWVGLHDGSFDLFSTGSAATAGLEELAETGSPATLLSEFDAPGRLQGVAADPADFGSMPGQPPVIDPGNTATTDIAIANPANYRYFSFASMVIPSNDAFIGNGDPTAFELFDAAGNFNGTQVIDITAANIYDSGTEDNTGLGAAFSAQGGAATDTVGGTVSQGPDLSNFVGTDTAAGTTIGAVPGSTPFARITISVIPEPTSVALAGLGITGLCGLMRRRR
;
A
#
# COMPACT_ATOMS: atom_id res chain seq x y z
N MET A 1 -14.88 0.04 100.04
CA MET A 1 -14.63 -1.34 100.62
C MET A 1 -14.04 -2.20 99.45
N ARG A 2 -12.79 -2.63 99.67
CA ARG A 2 -12.02 -3.71 98.95
C ARG A 2 -11.97 -3.75 97.44
N GLU A 3 -10.83 -3.33 96.88
CA GLU A 3 -9.68 -4.20 96.52
C GLU A 3 -10.04 -5.39 95.60
N TYR A 4 -9.44 -5.48 94.42
CA TYR A 4 -8.43 -6.46 94.07
C TYR A 4 -7.73 -6.20 92.76
N LEU A 5 -6.40 -6.09 92.82
CA LEU A 5 -5.45 -6.17 91.70
C LEU A 5 -5.60 -7.51 90.93
N LYS A 6 -5.55 -7.51 89.65
CA LYS A 6 -4.97 -8.64 88.90
C LYS A 6 -4.20 -8.17 87.69
N ARG A 7 -2.92 -8.51 87.68
CA ARG A 7 -1.95 -8.42 86.63
C ARG A 7 -2.44 -9.22 85.42
N SER A 8 -2.32 -8.69 84.22
CA SER A 8 -2.44 -9.47 83.00
C SER A 8 -1.18 -9.34 82.18
N ILE A 9 -0.70 -10.46 81.78
CA ILE A 9 0.56 -10.78 81.10
C ILE A 9 0.45 -10.33 79.66
N THR A 10 1.41 -9.51 79.20
CA THR A 10 1.60 -9.12 77.80
C THR A 10 2.17 -10.33 77.03
N LYS A 11 1.38 -10.93 76.16
CA LYS A 11 1.88 -11.87 75.16
C LYS A 11 2.15 -11.05 73.88
N GLY A 12 3.41 -10.88 73.48
CA GLY A 12 3.83 -10.31 72.23
C GLY A 12 3.43 -11.25 71.09
N LEU A 13 2.60 -10.76 70.21
CA LEU A 13 2.37 -11.36 68.87
C LEU A 13 3.46 -10.87 67.93
N LEU A 14 4.32 -11.81 67.54
CA LEU A 14 5.27 -11.59 66.41
C LEU A 14 4.48 -11.65 65.13
N GLY A 15 4.20 -10.49 64.56
CA GLY A 15 3.56 -10.39 63.25
C GLY A 15 4.58 -10.68 62.14
N CYS A 16 4.46 -11.85 61.52
CA CYS A 16 5.14 -12.11 60.25
C CYS A 16 4.52 -11.22 59.17
N ALA A 17 5.23 -10.18 58.73
CA ALA A 17 4.90 -9.42 57.56
C ALA A 17 5.24 -10.27 56.32
N VAL A 18 4.23 -10.83 55.68
CA VAL A 18 4.36 -11.44 54.37
C VAL A 18 4.49 -10.27 53.36
N VAL A 19 5.72 -9.99 52.91
CA VAL A 19 5.97 -9.09 51.79
C VAL A 19 5.55 -9.84 50.53
N GLY A 20 4.34 -9.59 50.09
CA GLY A 20 3.87 -10.04 48.78
C GLY A 20 4.68 -9.38 47.71
N PHE A 21 5.56 -10.12 47.06
CA PHE A 21 6.17 -9.71 45.77
C PHE A 21 5.07 -9.74 44.70
N ALA A 22 4.47 -8.59 44.41
CA ALA A 22 3.70 -8.42 43.19
C ALA A 22 4.70 -8.49 42.02
N LEU A 23 4.72 -9.63 41.33
CA LEU A 23 5.37 -9.70 40.01
C LEU A 23 4.63 -8.73 39.10
N PRO A 24 5.34 -7.84 38.39
CA PRO A 24 4.70 -7.03 37.37
C PRO A 24 4.10 -7.99 36.32
N ILE A 25 2.80 -7.93 36.14
CA ILE A 25 2.14 -8.53 34.97
C ILE A 25 2.71 -7.74 33.78
N VAL A 26 3.68 -8.35 33.08
CA VAL A 26 4.09 -7.87 31.77
C VAL A 26 2.86 -8.08 30.90
N ALA A 27 2.16 -7.01 30.58
CA ALA A 27 1.15 -7.05 29.53
C ALA A 27 1.87 -7.63 28.30
N GLU A 28 1.44 -8.79 27.84
CA GLU A 28 1.85 -9.32 26.54
C GLU A 28 1.44 -8.27 25.53
N GLY A 29 2.41 -7.47 25.06
CA GLY A 29 2.20 -6.56 23.94
C GLY A 29 1.75 -7.45 22.80
N GLN A 30 0.52 -7.24 22.33
CA GLN A 30 0.00 -7.94 21.17
C GLN A 30 0.98 -7.68 20.03
N ALA A 31 1.60 -8.74 19.49
CA ALA A 31 2.48 -8.62 18.34
C ALA A 31 1.73 -7.88 17.23
N ALA A 32 2.37 -6.87 16.65
CA ALA A 32 1.77 -6.17 15.51
C ALA A 32 1.56 -7.18 14.39
N ALA A 33 0.43 -7.13 13.69
CA ALA A 33 0.21 -7.99 12.54
C ALA A 33 1.32 -7.74 11.50
N PRO A 34 1.85 -8.79 10.84
CA PRO A 34 2.81 -8.59 9.76
C PRO A 34 2.21 -7.66 8.70
N ALA A 35 3.04 -6.81 8.11
CA ALA A 35 2.61 -5.91 7.06
C ALA A 35 3.38 -6.20 5.76
N VAL A 36 2.72 -6.01 4.64
CA VAL A 36 3.34 -6.00 3.31
C VAL A 36 3.57 -4.55 2.91
N ARG A 37 4.79 -4.22 2.53
CA ARG A 37 5.15 -2.97 1.88
C ARG A 37 5.07 -3.15 0.38
N ILE A 38 4.35 -2.27 -0.27
CA ILE A 38 4.29 -2.13 -1.71
C ILE A 38 4.94 -0.79 -2.05
N GLU A 39 5.94 -0.83 -2.91
CA GLU A 39 6.68 0.32 -3.40
C GLU A 39 6.56 0.34 -4.92
N ILE A 40 6.24 1.51 -5.50
CA ILE A 40 6.32 1.75 -6.93
C ILE A 40 7.33 2.85 -7.20
N GLU A 41 8.27 2.58 -8.10
CA GLU A 41 9.26 3.52 -8.61
C GLU A 41 8.95 3.82 -10.08
N ASN A 42 8.81 5.10 -10.46
CA ASN A 42 8.80 5.53 -11.84
C ASN A 42 10.26 5.65 -12.31
N LEU A 43 10.69 4.72 -13.17
CA LEU A 43 12.08 4.63 -13.66
C LEU A 43 12.38 5.61 -14.79
N GLY A 44 11.41 6.42 -15.19
CA GLY A 44 11.53 7.37 -16.28
C GLY A 44 12.44 8.55 -16.00
N THR A 45 12.61 9.37 -17.01
CA THR A 45 13.29 10.67 -16.97
C THR A 45 12.26 11.79 -17.10
N SER A 46 12.66 13.04 -16.94
CA SER A 46 11.76 14.21 -16.98
C SER A 46 10.97 14.40 -18.30
N THR A 47 11.24 13.59 -19.31
CA THR A 47 10.52 13.58 -20.59
C THR A 47 9.65 12.35 -20.79
N ASP A 48 9.50 11.53 -19.76
CA ASP A 48 8.72 10.31 -19.81
C ASP A 48 7.34 10.50 -19.17
N PHE A 49 6.50 9.46 -19.24
CA PHE A 49 5.16 9.45 -18.67
C PHE A 49 5.20 9.40 -17.14
N PHE A 50 4.22 9.99 -16.53
CA PHE A 50 3.98 9.97 -15.08
C PHE A 50 2.98 8.86 -14.75
N LEU A 51 2.83 8.55 -13.46
CA LEU A 51 1.80 7.66 -12.96
C LEU A 51 0.94 8.38 -11.93
N THR A 52 -0.34 8.07 -11.89
CA THR A 52 -1.20 8.51 -10.78
C THR A 52 -0.98 7.62 -9.55
N PRO A 53 -1.57 7.92 -8.37
CA PRO A 53 -1.44 7.05 -7.22
C PRO A 53 -1.77 5.59 -7.58
N LEU A 54 -0.89 4.67 -7.17
CA LEU A 54 -1.07 3.25 -7.42
C LEU A 54 -2.11 2.67 -6.45
N TRP A 55 -3.26 2.25 -6.97
CA TRP A 55 -4.17 1.39 -6.22
C TRP A 55 -3.60 -0.03 -6.16
N VAL A 56 -3.74 -0.68 -5.00
CA VAL A 56 -3.32 -2.06 -4.77
C VAL A 56 -4.38 -2.83 -4.00
N GLY A 57 -4.60 -4.09 -4.37
CA GLY A 57 -5.53 -5.00 -3.74
C GLY A 57 -4.89 -6.35 -3.41
N LEU A 58 -5.20 -6.88 -2.23
CA LEU A 58 -4.85 -8.24 -1.80
C LEU A 58 -6.13 -9.05 -1.64
N HIS A 59 -6.20 -10.24 -2.25
CA HIS A 59 -7.42 -11.05 -2.33
C HIS A 59 -7.11 -12.56 -2.43
N ASP A 60 -8.13 -13.37 -2.45
CA ASP A 60 -8.06 -14.83 -2.52
C ASP A 60 -7.95 -15.39 -3.95
N GLY A 61 -7.88 -14.53 -4.97
CA GLY A 61 -7.89 -14.87 -6.39
C GLY A 61 -9.26 -14.74 -7.06
N SER A 62 -10.31 -14.37 -6.31
CA SER A 62 -11.68 -14.22 -6.85
C SER A 62 -11.98 -12.83 -7.44
N PHE A 63 -11.10 -11.85 -7.23
CA PHE A 63 -11.27 -10.51 -7.78
C PHE A 63 -10.53 -10.39 -9.11
N ASP A 64 -11.28 -10.20 -10.18
CA ASP A 64 -10.76 -9.84 -11.50
C ASP A 64 -10.89 -8.32 -11.69
N LEU A 65 -9.75 -7.63 -11.81
CA LEU A 65 -9.73 -6.18 -12.02
C LEU A 65 -10.29 -5.82 -13.39
N PHE A 66 -9.90 -6.59 -14.41
CA PHE A 66 -10.41 -6.49 -15.77
C PHE A 66 -10.09 -7.74 -16.57
N SER A 67 -10.89 -7.99 -17.59
CA SER A 67 -10.61 -8.96 -18.65
C SER A 67 -10.50 -8.25 -19.99
N THR A 68 -9.41 -8.45 -20.73
CA THR A 68 -9.26 -7.92 -22.10
C THR A 68 -10.42 -8.35 -22.98
N GLY A 69 -11.01 -7.41 -23.70
CA GLY A 69 -12.20 -7.62 -24.52
C GLY A 69 -13.53 -7.45 -23.78
N SER A 70 -13.52 -7.15 -22.49
CA SER A 70 -14.70 -6.78 -21.70
C SER A 70 -14.73 -5.28 -21.43
N ALA A 71 -15.91 -4.72 -21.19
CA ALA A 71 -16.04 -3.33 -20.77
C ALA A 71 -15.35 -3.11 -19.43
N ALA A 72 -14.76 -1.93 -19.23
CA ALA A 72 -14.26 -1.50 -17.93
C ALA A 72 -15.39 -1.43 -16.90
N THR A 73 -15.07 -1.67 -15.60
CA THR A 73 -15.99 -1.32 -14.51
C THR A 73 -15.97 0.19 -14.30
N ALA A 74 -16.97 0.74 -13.61
CA ALA A 74 -16.98 2.18 -13.30
C ALA A 74 -15.76 2.61 -12.47
N GLY A 75 -15.24 1.73 -11.61
CA GLY A 75 -14.03 2.00 -10.82
C GLY A 75 -12.77 2.01 -11.65
N LEU A 76 -12.65 1.12 -12.63
CA LEU A 76 -11.53 1.12 -13.57
C LEU A 76 -11.58 2.30 -14.52
N GLU A 77 -12.76 2.64 -15.06
CA GLU A 77 -13.02 3.81 -15.89
C GLU A 77 -12.57 5.10 -15.16
N GLU A 78 -13.09 5.37 -13.95
CA GLU A 78 -12.70 6.56 -13.18
C GLU A 78 -11.18 6.62 -12.93
N LEU A 79 -10.57 5.48 -12.57
CA LEU A 79 -9.13 5.42 -12.36
C LEU A 79 -8.36 5.71 -13.65
N ALA A 80 -8.77 5.14 -14.77
CA ALA A 80 -8.07 5.26 -16.06
C ALA A 80 -8.21 6.65 -16.69
N GLU A 81 -9.34 7.35 -16.47
CA GLU A 81 -9.61 8.69 -17.03
C GLU A 81 -9.13 9.84 -16.13
N THR A 82 -9.26 9.68 -14.81
CA THR A 82 -9.02 10.78 -13.86
C THR A 82 -7.86 10.52 -12.89
N GLY A 83 -7.36 9.30 -12.85
CA GLY A 83 -6.38 8.85 -11.85
C GLY A 83 -6.93 8.68 -10.44
N SER A 84 -8.26 8.84 -10.24
CA SER A 84 -8.92 8.67 -8.95
C SER A 84 -9.23 7.18 -8.68
N PRO A 85 -8.74 6.58 -7.60
CA PRO A 85 -9.09 5.21 -7.24
C PRO A 85 -10.39 5.10 -6.42
N ALA A 86 -11.15 6.19 -6.23
CA ALA A 86 -12.22 6.24 -5.23
C ALA A 86 -13.35 5.23 -5.48
N THR A 87 -13.82 5.11 -6.72
CA THR A 87 -14.85 4.13 -7.08
C THR A 87 -14.30 2.71 -7.05
N LEU A 88 -13.07 2.49 -7.51
CA LEU A 88 -12.41 1.19 -7.45
C LEU A 88 -12.21 0.70 -6.01
N LEU A 89 -11.83 1.60 -5.10
CA LEU A 89 -11.75 1.30 -3.66
C LEU A 89 -13.11 0.80 -3.13
N SER A 90 -14.21 1.42 -3.57
CA SER A 90 -15.57 1.02 -3.15
C SER A 90 -16.01 -0.31 -3.78
N GLU A 91 -15.66 -0.56 -5.04
CA GLU A 91 -15.95 -1.84 -5.73
C GLU A 91 -15.18 -3.01 -5.14
N PHE A 92 -13.94 -2.75 -4.71
CA PHE A 92 -13.07 -3.77 -4.12
C PHE A 92 -13.44 -4.07 -2.65
N ASP A 93 -14.07 -3.13 -1.92
CA ASP A 93 -14.38 -3.27 -0.49
C ASP A 93 -15.35 -4.41 -0.22
N ALA A 94 -14.81 -5.55 0.20
CA ALA A 94 -15.56 -6.75 0.56
C ALA A 94 -14.80 -7.58 1.62
N PRO A 95 -15.52 -8.41 2.42
CA PRO A 95 -14.86 -9.34 3.33
C PRO A 95 -13.85 -10.25 2.61
N GLY A 96 -12.65 -10.40 3.17
CA GLY A 96 -11.59 -11.21 2.58
C GLY A 96 -10.74 -10.45 1.56
N ARG A 97 -10.81 -9.13 1.55
CA ARG A 97 -9.99 -8.25 0.71
C ARG A 97 -9.30 -7.17 1.54
N LEU A 98 -8.08 -6.80 1.17
CA LEU A 98 -7.34 -5.69 1.76
C LEU A 98 -6.82 -4.82 0.63
N GLN A 99 -6.80 -3.51 0.83
CA GLN A 99 -6.38 -2.57 -0.20
C GLN A 99 -5.61 -1.40 0.37
N GLY A 100 -4.89 -0.70 -0.50
CA GLY A 100 -4.15 0.49 -0.19
C GLY A 100 -3.92 1.35 -1.44
N VAL A 101 -3.39 2.53 -1.22
CA VAL A 101 -2.98 3.44 -2.29
C VAL A 101 -1.58 3.93 -1.98
N ALA A 102 -0.64 3.71 -2.90
CA ALA A 102 0.68 4.30 -2.84
C ALA A 102 0.65 5.63 -3.60
N ALA A 103 0.95 6.72 -2.90
CA ALA A 103 0.99 8.07 -3.45
C ALA A 103 2.29 8.75 -3.03
N ASP A 104 2.84 9.60 -3.90
CA ASP A 104 4.03 10.37 -3.54
C ASP A 104 3.65 11.52 -2.59
N PRO A 105 4.09 11.47 -1.31
CA PRO A 105 3.76 12.52 -0.37
C PRO A 105 4.44 13.87 -0.67
N ALA A 106 5.50 13.88 -1.48
CA ALA A 106 6.21 15.09 -1.87
C ALA A 106 5.40 15.94 -2.86
N ASP A 107 4.50 15.31 -3.61
CA ASP A 107 3.65 15.97 -4.60
C ASP A 107 2.33 16.52 -4.05
N PHE A 108 2.03 16.24 -2.77
CA PHE A 108 0.91 16.87 -2.11
C PHE A 108 1.10 18.39 -2.03
N GLY A 109 0.53 19.13 -3.00
CA GLY A 109 0.55 20.58 -3.04
C GLY A 109 1.32 21.20 -4.20
N SER A 110 2.00 20.42 -5.04
CA SER A 110 2.65 20.95 -6.25
C SER A 110 1.61 21.47 -7.25
N MET A 111 0.41 20.87 -7.29
CA MET A 111 -0.72 21.34 -8.07
C MET A 111 -2.03 21.21 -7.29
N PRO A 112 -2.57 22.31 -6.74
CA PRO A 112 -3.82 22.30 -5.99
C PRO A 112 -4.98 21.69 -6.80
N GLY A 113 -5.61 20.63 -6.27
CA GLY A 113 -6.75 19.98 -6.89
C GLY A 113 -6.39 18.83 -7.84
N GLN A 114 -5.11 18.51 -8.00
CA GLN A 114 -4.66 17.32 -8.72
C GLN A 114 -4.29 16.21 -7.73
N PRO A 115 -4.50 14.92 -8.07
CA PRO A 115 -3.99 13.83 -7.25
C PRO A 115 -2.46 13.88 -7.21
N PRO A 116 -1.82 13.42 -6.11
CA PRO A 116 -0.37 13.31 -6.05
C PRO A 116 0.11 12.32 -7.11
N VAL A 117 0.83 12.80 -8.09
CA VAL A 117 1.38 11.98 -9.17
C VAL A 117 2.74 11.41 -8.78
N ILE A 118 3.14 10.31 -9.40
CA ILE A 118 4.46 9.71 -9.23
C ILE A 118 5.31 10.17 -10.42
N ASP A 119 6.11 11.20 -10.18
CA ASP A 119 6.98 11.79 -11.18
C ASP A 119 8.04 10.79 -11.67
N PRO A 120 8.53 10.91 -12.90
CA PRO A 120 9.72 10.21 -13.34
C PRO A 120 10.90 10.39 -12.36
N GLY A 121 11.46 9.28 -11.89
CA GLY A 121 12.52 9.24 -10.88
C GLY A 121 12.03 9.22 -9.43
N ASN A 122 10.73 9.32 -9.17
CA ASN A 122 10.17 9.30 -7.83
C ASN A 122 9.61 7.91 -7.45
N THR A 123 9.41 7.73 -6.15
CA THR A 123 8.94 6.49 -5.53
C THR A 123 7.76 6.77 -4.60
N ALA A 124 6.73 5.94 -4.66
CA ALA A 124 5.61 5.97 -3.73
C ALA A 124 5.46 4.63 -2.99
N THR A 125 4.96 4.67 -1.76
CA THR A 125 4.84 3.46 -0.93
C THR A 125 3.50 3.40 -0.21
N THR A 126 3.04 2.16 0.06
CA THR A 126 1.95 1.89 1.00
C THR A 126 2.23 0.61 1.78
N ASP A 127 1.80 0.57 3.04
CA ASP A 127 1.95 -0.59 3.92
C ASP A 127 0.57 -1.13 4.27
N ILE A 128 0.35 -2.44 4.05
CA ILE A 128 -0.92 -3.11 4.35
C ILE A 128 -0.70 -4.13 5.47
N ALA A 129 -1.35 -3.93 6.61
CA ALA A 129 -1.32 -4.89 7.72
C ALA A 129 -2.16 -6.13 7.38
N ILE A 130 -1.62 -7.33 7.60
CA ILE A 130 -2.25 -8.60 7.24
C ILE A 130 -2.33 -9.52 8.46
N ALA A 131 -3.54 -9.78 8.95
CA ALA A 131 -3.73 -10.66 10.11
C ALA A 131 -3.72 -12.16 9.75
N ASN A 132 -4.23 -12.53 8.56
CA ASN A 132 -4.35 -13.92 8.09
C ASN A 132 -3.88 -14.03 6.64
N PRO A 133 -2.56 -14.13 6.37
CA PRO A 133 -2.02 -14.09 5.02
C PRO A 133 -2.62 -15.13 4.05
N ALA A 134 -2.99 -16.32 4.52
CA ALA A 134 -3.60 -17.37 3.68
C ALA A 134 -4.90 -16.94 2.98
N ASN A 135 -5.59 -15.90 3.48
CA ASN A 135 -6.81 -15.35 2.86
C ASN A 135 -6.51 -14.29 1.79
N TYR A 136 -5.27 -13.81 1.69
CA TYR A 136 -4.87 -12.67 0.85
C TYR A 136 -3.68 -13.06 -0.03
N ARG A 137 -3.85 -14.15 -0.76
CA ARG A 137 -2.74 -14.81 -1.47
C ARG A 137 -2.27 -14.03 -2.67
N TYR A 138 -3.17 -13.32 -3.36
CA TYR A 138 -2.91 -12.72 -4.66
C TYR A 138 -2.96 -11.21 -4.60
N PHE A 139 -2.20 -10.59 -5.49
CA PHE A 139 -2.02 -9.16 -5.59
C PHE A 139 -2.50 -8.64 -6.94
N SER A 140 -3.28 -7.56 -6.90
CA SER A 140 -3.67 -6.77 -8.06
C SER A 140 -3.32 -5.31 -7.87
N PHE A 141 -3.08 -4.62 -8.97
CA PHE A 141 -2.72 -3.21 -8.97
C PHE A 141 -3.27 -2.49 -10.20
N ALA A 142 -3.47 -1.16 -10.07
CA ALA A 142 -3.78 -0.27 -11.17
C ALA A 142 -3.28 1.16 -10.89
N SER A 143 -2.85 1.85 -11.94
CA SER A 143 -2.52 3.28 -11.95
C SER A 143 -2.71 3.83 -13.36
N MET A 144 -3.25 5.03 -13.48
CA MET A 144 -3.33 5.70 -14.77
C MET A 144 -1.94 6.11 -15.26
N VAL A 145 -1.70 5.98 -16.55
CA VAL A 145 -0.49 6.48 -17.23
C VAL A 145 -0.81 7.87 -17.77
N ILE A 146 -0.11 8.89 -17.31
CA ILE A 146 -0.40 10.28 -17.66
C ILE A 146 0.80 10.99 -18.33
N PRO A 147 0.54 11.87 -19.31
CA PRO A 147 -0.77 12.22 -19.85
C PRO A 147 -1.35 11.11 -20.75
N SER A 148 -2.62 10.79 -20.58
CA SER A 148 -3.41 9.97 -21.50
C SER A 148 -4.88 10.27 -21.31
N ASN A 149 -5.75 9.77 -22.18
CA ASN A 149 -7.18 9.87 -21.98
C ASN A 149 -7.66 8.78 -21.00
N ASP A 150 -7.30 7.51 -21.24
CA ASP A 150 -7.77 6.39 -20.47
C ASP A 150 -6.77 5.22 -20.36
N ALA A 151 -5.47 5.51 -20.56
CA ALA A 151 -4.45 4.47 -20.45
C ALA A 151 -4.06 4.19 -18.98
N PHE A 152 -3.91 2.92 -18.66
CA PHE A 152 -3.54 2.50 -17.30
C PHE A 152 -2.57 1.32 -17.31
N ILE A 153 -1.83 1.13 -16.21
CA ILE A 153 -1.10 -0.10 -15.90
C ILE A 153 -1.91 -0.97 -14.95
N GLY A 154 -1.83 -2.29 -15.11
CA GLY A 154 -2.54 -3.24 -14.26
C GLY A 154 -2.24 -4.69 -14.61
N ASN A 155 -2.85 -5.63 -13.86
CA ASN A 155 -2.82 -7.05 -14.18
C ASN A 155 -4.24 -7.59 -14.41
N GLY A 156 -4.46 -8.18 -15.60
CA GLY A 156 -5.75 -8.79 -15.96
C GLY A 156 -5.90 -10.25 -15.51
N ASP A 157 -4.83 -10.90 -15.03
CA ASP A 157 -4.92 -12.22 -14.40
C ASP A 157 -4.92 -12.05 -12.87
N PRO A 158 -6.06 -12.36 -12.19
CA PRO A 158 -6.18 -12.19 -10.75
C PRO A 158 -5.21 -13.08 -9.94
N THR A 159 -4.61 -14.07 -10.58
CA THR A 159 -3.68 -15.00 -9.91
C THR A 159 -2.22 -14.85 -10.36
N ALA A 160 -1.92 -13.83 -11.17
CA ALA A 160 -0.58 -13.60 -11.71
C ALA A 160 0.52 -13.43 -10.64
N PHE A 161 0.17 -12.83 -9.50
CA PHE A 161 1.13 -12.51 -8.44
C PHE A 161 0.68 -13.14 -7.11
N GLU A 162 1.17 -14.35 -6.83
CA GLU A 162 0.90 -15.04 -5.57
C GLU A 162 1.92 -14.61 -4.51
N LEU A 163 1.48 -13.80 -3.54
CA LEU A 163 2.34 -13.30 -2.46
C LEU A 163 2.49 -14.29 -1.31
N PHE A 164 1.44 -15.07 -1.02
CA PHE A 164 1.43 -16.03 0.07
C PHE A 164 0.95 -17.38 -0.42
N ASP A 165 1.58 -18.45 0.07
CA ASP A 165 1.10 -19.81 -0.17
C ASP A 165 -0.21 -20.11 0.59
N ALA A 166 -0.79 -21.30 0.38
CA ALA A 166 -2.02 -21.71 1.05
C ALA A 166 -1.89 -21.85 2.58
N ALA A 167 -0.67 -21.92 3.10
CA ALA A 167 -0.39 -21.94 4.54
C ALA A 167 -0.15 -20.52 5.12
N GLY A 168 -0.12 -19.48 4.26
CA GLY A 168 0.12 -18.10 4.64
C GLY A 168 1.59 -17.73 4.74
N ASN A 169 2.50 -18.55 4.23
CA ASN A 169 3.92 -18.20 4.16
C ASN A 169 4.14 -17.25 2.98
N PHE A 170 4.96 -16.22 3.20
CA PHE A 170 5.32 -15.27 2.15
C PHE A 170 6.25 -15.93 1.14
N ASN A 171 5.93 -15.82 -0.16
CA ASN A 171 6.69 -16.42 -1.26
C ASN A 171 8.02 -15.70 -1.57
N GLY A 172 8.39 -14.71 -0.76
CA GLY A 172 9.58 -13.88 -0.95
C GLY A 172 9.29 -12.56 -1.64
N THR A 173 10.25 -11.65 -1.60
CA THR A 173 10.15 -10.35 -2.27
C THR A 173 9.88 -10.54 -3.76
N GLN A 174 8.85 -9.87 -4.25
CA GLN A 174 8.51 -9.87 -5.68
C GLN A 174 8.86 -8.53 -6.31
N VAL A 175 9.33 -8.57 -7.55
CA VAL A 175 9.63 -7.41 -8.36
C VAL A 175 8.88 -7.55 -9.67
N ILE A 176 8.06 -6.54 -9.99
CA ILE A 176 7.25 -6.48 -11.21
C ILE A 176 7.76 -5.31 -12.04
N ASP A 177 8.44 -5.60 -13.13
CA ASP A 177 8.88 -4.59 -14.08
C ASP A 177 7.75 -4.25 -15.04
N ILE A 178 7.39 -2.97 -15.10
CA ILE A 178 6.31 -2.44 -15.93
C ILE A 178 6.89 -1.89 -17.23
N THR A 179 6.45 -2.46 -18.33
CA THR A 179 6.82 -2.06 -19.72
C THR A 179 5.58 -1.69 -20.51
N ALA A 180 5.71 -1.31 -21.77
CA ALA A 180 4.57 -1.09 -22.67
C ALA A 180 3.60 -2.27 -22.72
N ALA A 181 4.07 -3.50 -22.50
CA ALA A 181 3.23 -4.70 -22.47
C ALA A 181 2.28 -4.76 -21.26
N ASN A 182 2.48 -3.92 -20.25
CA ASN A 182 1.62 -3.81 -19.07
C ASN A 182 0.71 -2.59 -19.10
N ILE A 183 0.71 -1.83 -20.23
CA ILE A 183 -0.19 -0.69 -20.43
C ILE A 183 -1.41 -1.17 -21.19
N TYR A 184 -2.57 -0.79 -20.69
CA TYR A 184 -3.87 -1.09 -21.25
C TYR A 184 -4.63 0.21 -21.49
N ASP A 185 -5.55 0.14 -22.44
CA ASP A 185 -6.59 1.10 -22.75
C ASP A 185 -7.87 0.62 -22.09
N SER A 186 -8.57 1.47 -21.35
CA SER A 186 -9.83 1.06 -20.70
C SER A 186 -10.99 0.94 -21.69
N GLY A 187 -10.83 1.53 -22.88
CA GLY A 187 -11.84 1.55 -23.92
C GLY A 187 -12.99 2.51 -23.63
N THR A 188 -12.78 3.50 -22.76
CA THR A 188 -13.80 4.45 -22.34
C THR A 188 -13.66 5.81 -22.99
N GLU A 189 -12.43 6.20 -23.37
CA GLU A 189 -12.14 7.42 -24.13
C GLU A 189 -11.19 7.16 -25.31
N ASP A 190 -11.28 7.99 -26.35
CA ASP A 190 -10.34 7.96 -27.45
C ASP A 190 -9.02 8.66 -27.08
N ASN A 191 -7.88 8.00 -27.21
CA ASN A 191 -6.54 8.54 -26.91
C ASN A 191 -6.07 9.56 -27.97
N THR A 192 -6.82 10.66 -28.13
CA THR A 192 -6.54 11.73 -29.10
C THR A 192 -5.58 12.80 -28.58
N GLY A 193 -5.34 12.84 -27.27
CA GLY A 193 -4.60 13.90 -26.58
C GLY A 193 -5.45 15.09 -26.17
N LEU A 194 -6.66 15.26 -26.73
CA LEU A 194 -7.55 16.35 -26.38
C LEU A 194 -8.34 16.00 -25.10
N GLY A 195 -8.38 16.93 -24.15
CA GLY A 195 -9.05 16.75 -22.87
C GLY A 195 -8.41 15.71 -21.94
N ALA A 196 -7.27 15.16 -22.35
CA ALA A 196 -6.57 14.13 -21.59
C ALA A 196 -6.11 14.65 -20.24
N ALA A 197 -6.21 13.79 -19.23
CA ALA A 197 -5.72 14.10 -17.91
C ALA A 197 -4.23 14.43 -17.93
N PHE A 198 -3.84 15.46 -17.16
CA PHE A 198 -2.45 15.89 -17.03
C PHE A 198 -1.80 16.45 -18.32
N SER A 199 -2.55 16.64 -19.40
CA SER A 199 -2.10 17.27 -20.64
C SER A 199 -2.32 18.77 -20.61
N ALA A 200 -1.36 19.55 -21.07
CA ALA A 200 -1.51 21.01 -21.26
C ALA A 200 -2.22 21.38 -22.56
N GLN A 201 -2.57 20.43 -23.42
CA GLN A 201 -3.21 20.70 -24.71
C GLN A 201 -4.63 21.26 -24.60
N GLY A 202 -5.33 20.98 -23.48
CA GLY A 202 -6.74 21.35 -23.33
C GLY A 202 -7.66 20.58 -24.29
N GLY A 203 -8.84 21.15 -24.57
CA GLY A 203 -9.87 20.49 -25.39
C GLY A 203 -10.85 19.71 -24.52
N ALA A 204 -11.59 18.79 -25.13
CA ALA A 204 -12.50 17.86 -24.47
C ALA A 204 -12.18 16.44 -24.91
N ALA A 205 -12.24 15.51 -23.98
CA ALA A 205 -12.17 14.09 -24.26
C ALA A 205 -13.37 13.65 -25.12
N THR A 206 -13.23 12.52 -25.75
CA THR A 206 -14.29 11.91 -26.56
C THR A 206 -14.58 10.52 -26.00
N ASP A 207 -15.78 10.34 -25.46
CA ASP A 207 -16.21 9.05 -24.92
C ASP A 207 -16.30 8.00 -26.04
N THR A 208 -15.80 6.82 -25.78
CA THR A 208 -15.90 5.65 -26.66
C THR A 208 -17.12 4.83 -26.31
N VAL A 209 -18.09 4.73 -27.22
CA VAL A 209 -19.32 3.97 -27.00
C VAL A 209 -19.10 2.48 -27.26
N GLY A 210 -19.28 1.64 -26.20
CA GLY A 210 -19.17 0.20 -26.31
C GLY A 210 -17.73 -0.30 -26.47
N GLY A 211 -16.76 0.49 -26.06
CA GLY A 211 -15.37 0.08 -26.03
C GLY A 211 -15.09 -1.00 -24.99
N THR A 212 -13.94 -1.61 -25.07
CA THR A 212 -13.52 -2.72 -24.20
C THR A 212 -12.06 -2.56 -23.86
N VAL A 213 -11.66 -3.04 -22.68
CA VAL A 213 -10.26 -3.04 -22.27
C VAL A 213 -9.40 -3.76 -23.30
N SER A 214 -8.37 -3.09 -23.76
CA SER A 214 -7.40 -3.65 -24.72
C SER A 214 -5.97 -3.38 -24.28
N GLN A 215 -5.02 -4.19 -24.80
CA GLN A 215 -3.60 -4.01 -24.53
C GLN A 215 -2.96 -3.09 -25.57
N GLY A 216 -2.03 -2.23 -25.14
CA GLY A 216 -1.19 -1.42 -26.02
C GLY A 216 -1.93 -0.24 -26.64
N PRO A 217 -2.40 0.73 -25.84
CA PRO A 217 -2.98 1.98 -26.37
C PRO A 217 -1.98 2.72 -27.26
N ASP A 218 -2.49 3.44 -28.24
CA ASP A 218 -1.65 4.35 -29.05
C ASP A 218 -1.43 5.66 -28.28
N LEU A 219 -0.28 5.77 -27.63
CA LEU A 219 0.15 6.96 -26.89
C LEU A 219 0.99 7.92 -27.74
N SER A 220 1.13 7.69 -29.05
CA SER A 220 1.96 8.52 -29.90
C SER A 220 1.46 9.98 -30.04
N ASN A 221 0.15 10.21 -29.84
CA ASN A 221 -0.45 11.55 -29.86
C ASN A 221 0.03 12.44 -28.68
N PHE A 222 0.62 11.85 -27.64
CA PHE A 222 1.15 12.58 -26.49
C PHE A 222 2.62 12.97 -26.65
N VAL A 223 3.35 12.39 -27.63
CA VAL A 223 4.75 12.75 -27.90
C VAL A 223 4.86 14.18 -28.42
N GLY A 224 5.73 14.97 -27.82
CA GLY A 224 5.88 16.40 -28.14
C GLY A 224 4.84 17.28 -27.46
N THR A 225 3.96 16.75 -26.61
CA THR A 225 2.97 17.53 -25.86
C THR A 225 3.50 17.93 -24.49
N ASP A 226 3.09 19.09 -24.00
CA ASP A 226 3.42 19.55 -22.67
C ASP A 226 2.45 18.96 -21.65
N THR A 227 3.01 18.58 -20.48
CA THR A 227 2.27 18.11 -19.33
C THR A 227 1.88 19.27 -18.42
N ALA A 228 0.95 19.03 -17.50
CA ALA A 228 0.58 20.00 -16.47
C ALA A 228 1.76 20.32 -15.51
N ALA A 229 2.77 19.45 -15.42
CA ALA A 229 4.01 19.70 -14.68
C ALA A 229 5.01 20.61 -15.45
N GLY A 230 4.69 21.03 -16.68
CA GLY A 230 5.57 21.86 -17.50
C GLY A 230 6.74 21.11 -18.13
N THR A 231 6.64 19.79 -18.24
CA THR A 231 7.58 18.94 -18.99
C THR A 231 6.97 18.55 -20.34
N THR A 232 7.79 18.13 -21.29
CA THR A 232 7.33 17.72 -22.63
C THR A 232 7.60 16.22 -22.79
N ILE A 233 6.60 15.44 -23.20
CA ILE A 233 6.73 13.99 -23.43
C ILE A 233 7.65 13.73 -24.64
N GLY A 234 8.73 13.00 -24.41
CA GLY A 234 9.75 12.71 -25.43
C GLY A 234 9.48 11.46 -26.26
N ALA A 235 8.98 10.40 -25.65
CA ALA A 235 8.74 9.12 -26.31
C ALA A 235 7.66 8.30 -25.58
N VAL A 236 7.00 7.39 -26.29
CA VAL A 236 6.10 6.39 -25.70
C VAL A 236 6.90 5.31 -24.98
N PRO A 237 6.37 4.70 -23.90
CA PRO A 237 6.98 3.55 -23.24
C PRO A 237 7.24 2.40 -24.24
N GLY A 238 8.37 1.71 -24.04
CA GLY A 238 8.80 0.60 -24.89
C GLY A 238 8.93 -0.71 -24.12
N SER A 239 9.83 -1.58 -24.58
CA SER A 239 10.13 -2.85 -23.91
C SER A 239 11.05 -2.70 -22.69
N THR A 240 11.69 -1.54 -22.50
CA THR A 240 12.44 -1.23 -21.27
C THR A 240 11.45 -0.89 -20.17
N PRO A 241 11.66 -1.39 -18.95
CA PRO A 241 10.81 -1.01 -17.82
C PRO A 241 10.83 0.50 -17.58
N PHE A 242 9.64 1.13 -17.53
CA PHE A 242 9.47 2.53 -17.19
C PHE A 242 8.96 2.72 -15.75
N ALA A 243 8.47 1.63 -15.13
CA ALA A 243 8.17 1.61 -13.70
C ALA A 243 8.49 0.23 -13.11
N ARG A 244 8.61 0.17 -11.79
CA ARG A 244 8.87 -1.06 -11.05
C ARG A 244 8.05 -1.08 -9.78
N ILE A 245 7.36 -2.21 -9.53
CA ILE A 245 6.68 -2.46 -8.26
C ILE A 245 7.50 -3.49 -7.49
N THR A 246 7.86 -3.14 -6.24
CA THR A 246 8.54 -4.06 -5.30
C THR A 246 7.63 -4.36 -4.13
N ILE A 247 7.41 -5.64 -3.85
CA ILE A 247 6.55 -6.12 -2.76
C ILE A 247 7.40 -6.90 -1.76
N SER A 248 7.41 -6.47 -0.50
CA SER A 248 8.20 -7.06 0.58
C SER A 248 7.41 -7.13 1.88
N VAL A 249 7.79 -8.03 2.80
CA VAL A 249 7.21 -8.07 4.14
C VAL A 249 8.02 -7.18 5.08
N ILE A 250 7.32 -6.36 5.84
CA ILE A 250 7.92 -5.62 6.95
C ILE A 250 8.00 -6.57 8.15
N PRO A 251 9.22 -6.92 8.63
CA PRO A 251 9.34 -7.75 9.82
C PRO A 251 8.69 -7.09 11.03
N GLU A 252 7.95 -7.87 11.83
CA GLU A 252 7.45 -7.37 13.12
C GLU A 252 8.62 -6.84 13.96
N PRO A 253 8.48 -5.69 14.62
CA PRO A 253 9.45 -5.28 15.63
C PRO A 253 9.45 -6.36 16.72
N THR A 254 10.50 -7.15 16.78
CA THR A 254 10.63 -8.26 17.73
C THR A 254 10.57 -7.70 19.15
N SER A 255 9.44 -7.84 19.83
CA SER A 255 9.23 -7.53 21.24
C SER A 255 10.25 -8.25 22.15
N VAL A 256 10.86 -9.32 21.66
CA VAL A 256 11.96 -10.08 22.28
C VAL A 256 13.22 -9.23 22.46
N ALA A 257 13.55 -8.35 21.51
CA ALA A 257 14.72 -7.46 21.65
C ALA A 257 14.52 -6.40 22.74
N LEU A 258 13.29 -5.87 22.89
CA LEU A 258 12.95 -4.91 23.95
C LEU A 258 12.92 -5.59 25.33
N ALA A 259 12.37 -6.81 25.44
CA ALA A 259 12.37 -7.59 26.67
C ALA A 259 13.80 -7.96 27.12
N GLY A 260 14.68 -8.31 26.17
CA GLY A 260 16.09 -8.60 26.44
C GLY A 260 16.86 -7.39 26.99
N LEU A 261 16.62 -6.21 26.43
CA LEU A 261 17.22 -4.96 26.92
C LEU A 261 16.68 -4.54 28.31
N GLY A 262 15.40 -4.80 28.59
CA GLY A 262 14.78 -4.54 29.89
C GLY A 262 15.40 -5.41 30.99
N ILE A 263 15.61 -6.70 30.76
CA ILE A 263 16.17 -7.66 31.73
C ILE A 263 17.65 -7.35 32.01
N THR A 264 18.45 -7.03 31.00
CA THR A 264 19.86 -6.67 31.19
C THR A 264 20.03 -5.34 31.92
N GLY A 265 19.12 -4.37 31.70
CA GLY A 265 19.09 -3.11 32.45
C GLY A 265 18.75 -3.30 33.93
N LEU A 266 17.80 -4.16 34.26
CA LEU A 266 17.42 -4.47 35.65
C LEU A 266 18.52 -5.20 36.40
N CYS A 267 19.19 -6.17 35.79
CA CYS A 267 20.33 -6.89 36.37
C CYS A 267 21.54 -5.96 36.60
N GLY A 268 21.76 -4.99 35.76
CA GLY A 268 22.81 -3.97 35.92
C GLY A 268 22.57 -3.02 37.10
N LEU A 269 21.30 -2.65 37.35
CA LEU A 269 20.92 -1.79 38.49
C LEU A 269 21.02 -2.52 39.84
N MET A 270 20.71 -3.82 39.90
CA MET A 270 20.84 -4.63 41.12
C MET A 270 22.32 -4.85 41.51
N ARG A 271 23.24 -4.90 40.54
CA ARG A 271 24.67 -5.10 40.81
C ARG A 271 25.38 -3.85 41.34
N ARG A 272 24.80 -2.66 41.18
CA ARG A 272 25.34 -1.38 41.69
C ARG A 272 24.95 -1.05 43.15
N ARG A 273 24.11 -1.87 43.79
CA ARG A 273 23.62 -1.66 45.16
C ARG A 273 24.23 -2.64 46.18
N ARG A 274 25.35 -3.30 45.83
CA ARG A 274 26.16 -4.06 46.80
C ARG A 274 27.53 -3.45 46.97
#